data_53a17394ea08c8807753add368c6e5c2
#
_entry.id   53a17394ea08c8807753add368c6e5c2
#
_cell.length_a   1.000
_cell.length_b   1.000
_cell.length_c   1.000
_cell.angle_alpha   90.00
_cell.angle_beta   90.00
_cell.angle_gamma   90.00
#
_symmetry.space_group_name_H-M   'P 1'
#
loop_
_entity.id
_entity.type
_entity.pdbx_description
1 polymer ?
#
loop_
_entity_poly.entity_id
_entity_poly.type
_entity_poly.pdbx_seq_one_letter_code
_entity_poly.pdbx_strand_id
1 'polypeptide(L)'
;APEIDTMAQVSGLTYHQIFARLQLAGLDSMPGGGAEILVERVRQHVSPKKLSAAGWFAVHRAAHESGLKTTATMTYGMVETPAERIEHLVRVRALQDETGGFRAFIPWSFQRGHTVLDVPPAGGREYLKVIAISRLLLDNIQNLQAGWVTEGPKLAQLALTFGANDFGGILIDEVVVGATRMV
;
A
#
# COMPACT_ATOMS: atom_id res chain seq x y z
N ALA A 1 -7.54 -2.10 -5.23
CA ALA A 1 -7.32 -2.79 -6.51
C ALA A 1 -8.06 -4.13 -6.59
N PRO A 2 -8.07 -5.00 -5.55
CA PRO A 2 -8.78 -6.29 -5.62
C PRO A 2 -10.27 -6.17 -5.97
N GLU A 3 -10.96 -5.18 -5.45
CA GLU A 3 -12.39 -4.93 -5.71
C GLU A 3 -12.65 -4.63 -7.20
N ILE A 4 -11.77 -3.84 -7.83
CA ILE A 4 -11.87 -3.50 -9.26
C ILE A 4 -11.69 -4.77 -10.11
N ASP A 5 -10.73 -5.61 -9.76
CA ASP A 5 -10.52 -6.88 -10.44
C ASP A 5 -11.74 -7.83 -10.29
N THR A 6 -12.30 -7.91 -9.09
CA THR A 6 -13.53 -8.68 -8.83
C THR A 6 -14.70 -8.14 -9.68
N MET A 7 -14.87 -6.82 -9.74
CA MET A 7 -15.89 -6.19 -10.60
C MET A 7 -15.70 -6.56 -12.07
N ALA A 8 -14.44 -6.57 -12.56
CA ALA A 8 -14.12 -6.96 -13.92
C ALA A 8 -14.49 -8.42 -14.21
N GLN A 9 -14.11 -9.33 -13.31
CA GLN A 9 -14.41 -10.75 -13.43
C GLN A 9 -15.93 -11.03 -13.46
N VAL A 10 -16.69 -10.37 -12.58
CA VAL A 10 -18.14 -10.59 -12.46
C VAL A 10 -18.91 -9.94 -13.60
N SER A 11 -18.50 -8.76 -14.07
CA SER A 11 -19.23 -7.99 -15.08
C SER A 11 -18.79 -8.24 -16.52
N GLY A 12 -17.60 -8.83 -16.72
CA GLY A 12 -16.98 -8.96 -18.05
C GLY A 12 -16.48 -7.63 -18.64
N LEU A 13 -16.42 -6.56 -17.84
CA LEU A 13 -15.96 -5.25 -18.27
C LEU A 13 -14.44 -5.11 -18.11
N THR A 14 -13.82 -4.29 -18.94
CA THR A 14 -12.41 -3.88 -18.75
C THR A 14 -12.28 -2.95 -17.54
N TYR A 15 -11.07 -2.84 -16.97
CA TYR A 15 -10.80 -1.90 -15.87
C TYR A 15 -11.16 -0.46 -16.24
N HIS A 16 -10.86 -0.01 -17.45
CA HIS A 16 -11.22 1.33 -17.92
C HIS A 16 -12.74 1.55 -17.97
N GLN A 17 -13.50 0.56 -18.43
CA GLN A 17 -14.96 0.65 -18.43
C GLN A 17 -15.54 0.71 -17.02
N ILE A 18 -14.93 -0.02 -16.07
CA ILE A 18 -15.31 0.04 -14.67
C ILE A 18 -15.00 1.43 -14.09
N PHE A 19 -13.79 1.95 -14.31
CA PHE A 19 -13.43 3.28 -13.82
C PHE A 19 -14.32 4.37 -14.42
N ALA A 20 -14.63 4.30 -15.71
CA ALA A 20 -15.55 5.26 -16.34
C ALA A 20 -16.93 5.27 -15.66
N ARG A 21 -17.48 4.08 -15.35
CA ARG A 21 -18.77 3.98 -14.63
C ARG A 21 -18.69 4.48 -13.19
N LEU A 22 -17.59 4.16 -12.47
CA LEU A 22 -17.40 4.60 -11.10
C LEU A 22 -17.20 6.12 -11.02
N GLN A 23 -16.48 6.73 -11.97
CA GLN A 23 -16.33 8.18 -12.06
C GLN A 23 -17.67 8.88 -12.34
N LEU A 24 -18.52 8.33 -13.20
CA LEU A 24 -19.89 8.82 -13.39
C LEU A 24 -20.74 8.73 -12.11
N ALA A 25 -20.43 7.77 -11.25
CA ALA A 25 -21.07 7.62 -9.94
C ALA A 25 -20.38 8.45 -8.82
N GLY A 26 -19.34 9.25 -9.14
CA GLY A 26 -18.70 10.16 -8.19
C GLY A 26 -17.39 9.63 -7.59
N LEU A 27 -16.72 8.64 -8.18
CA LEU A 27 -15.41 8.20 -7.72
C LEU A 27 -14.33 9.24 -8.09
N ASP A 28 -13.63 9.79 -7.09
CA ASP A 28 -12.57 10.76 -7.25
C ASP A 28 -11.15 10.17 -7.17
N SER A 29 -10.97 9.12 -6.40
CA SER A 29 -9.66 8.50 -6.17
C SER A 29 -9.79 7.05 -5.68
N MET A 30 -8.69 6.29 -5.73
CA MET A 30 -8.67 4.91 -5.27
C MET A 30 -7.49 4.68 -4.30
N PRO A 31 -7.73 4.03 -3.13
CA PRO A 31 -6.65 3.67 -2.21
C PRO A 31 -5.80 2.52 -2.76
N GLY A 32 -4.55 2.44 -2.30
CA GLY A 32 -3.56 1.45 -2.72
C GLY A 32 -3.62 0.11 -2.00
N GLY A 33 -4.72 -0.20 -1.32
CA GLY A 33 -4.85 -1.42 -0.51
C GLY A 33 -4.62 -2.72 -1.31
N GLY A 34 -4.27 -3.78 -0.59
CA GLY A 34 -4.02 -5.11 -1.16
C GLY A 34 -2.65 -5.28 -1.82
N ALA A 35 -1.72 -4.34 -1.63
CA ALA A 35 -0.36 -4.44 -2.15
C ALA A 35 0.50 -5.45 -1.35
N GLU A 36 0.39 -5.47 -0.04
CA GLU A 36 1.31 -6.16 0.87
C GLU A 36 2.78 -5.92 0.41
N ILE A 37 3.44 -6.96 -0.10
CA ILE A 37 4.71 -6.86 -0.86
C ILE A 37 4.44 -7.30 -2.31
N LEU A 38 4.71 -6.45 -3.28
CA LEU A 38 4.44 -6.70 -4.72
C LEU A 38 5.53 -7.58 -5.38
N VAL A 39 5.92 -8.64 -4.67
CA VAL A 39 6.80 -9.72 -5.12
C VAL A 39 6.02 -11.02 -5.03
N GLU A 40 5.95 -11.76 -6.13
CA GLU A 40 5.01 -12.88 -6.27
C GLU A 40 5.26 -13.98 -5.22
N ARG A 41 6.51 -14.31 -4.91
CA ARG A 41 6.85 -15.29 -3.86
C ARG A 41 6.20 -14.93 -2.52
N VAL A 42 6.30 -13.66 -2.12
CA VAL A 42 5.71 -13.19 -0.85
C VAL A 42 4.19 -13.24 -0.92
N ARG A 43 3.60 -12.75 -2.02
CA ARG A 43 2.14 -12.74 -2.21
C ARG A 43 1.53 -14.13 -2.14
N GLN A 44 2.13 -15.11 -2.81
CA GLN A 44 1.66 -16.49 -2.78
C GLN A 44 1.71 -17.09 -1.37
N HIS A 45 2.62 -16.62 -0.52
CA HIS A 45 2.73 -17.10 0.86
C HIS A 45 1.73 -16.41 1.80
N VAL A 46 1.60 -15.07 1.72
CA VAL A 46 0.82 -14.29 2.70
C VAL A 46 -0.63 -14.03 2.26
N SER A 47 -0.90 -14.01 0.96
CA SER A 47 -2.22 -13.67 0.41
C SER A 47 -2.50 -14.37 -0.93
N PRO A 48 -2.47 -15.73 -0.99
CA PRO A 48 -2.55 -16.49 -2.24
C PRO A 48 -3.87 -16.30 -3.00
N LYS A 49 -4.91 -15.86 -2.32
CA LYS A 49 -6.24 -15.60 -2.90
C LYS A 49 -6.40 -14.16 -3.42
N LYS A 50 -5.44 -13.29 -3.14
CA LYS A 50 -5.50 -11.90 -3.62
C LYS A 50 -4.90 -11.78 -5.01
N LEU A 51 -5.23 -10.69 -5.67
CA LEU A 51 -4.71 -10.30 -6.97
C LEU A 51 -3.18 -10.40 -7.03
N SER A 52 -2.64 -10.93 -8.12
CA SER A 52 -1.18 -11.00 -8.33
C SER A 52 -0.54 -9.61 -8.33
N ALA A 53 0.78 -9.54 -8.16
CA ALA A 53 1.48 -8.26 -8.26
C ALA A 53 1.26 -7.60 -9.63
N ALA A 54 1.32 -8.38 -10.72
CA ALA A 54 1.06 -7.88 -12.07
C ALA A 54 -0.37 -7.32 -12.22
N GLY A 55 -1.36 -8.01 -11.67
CA GLY A 55 -2.76 -7.56 -11.66
C GLY A 55 -2.94 -6.27 -10.86
N TRP A 56 -2.28 -6.15 -9.70
CA TRP A 56 -2.32 -4.92 -8.90
C TRP A 56 -1.80 -3.72 -9.70
N PHE A 57 -0.65 -3.87 -10.35
CA PHE A 57 -0.10 -2.82 -11.22
C PHE A 57 -1.00 -2.51 -12.42
N ALA A 58 -1.62 -3.53 -13.05
CA ALA A 58 -2.53 -3.32 -14.17
C ALA A 58 -3.77 -2.51 -13.78
N VAL A 59 -4.37 -2.77 -12.61
CA VAL A 59 -5.50 -1.99 -12.08
C VAL A 59 -5.08 -0.55 -11.83
N HIS A 60 -3.93 -0.30 -11.17
CA HIS A 60 -3.47 1.06 -10.89
C HIS A 60 -3.10 1.82 -12.15
N ARG A 61 -2.47 1.17 -13.14
CA ARG A 61 -2.20 1.76 -14.45
C ARG A 61 -3.50 2.22 -15.12
N ALA A 62 -4.50 1.34 -15.19
CA ALA A 62 -5.79 1.69 -15.77
C ALA A 62 -6.51 2.83 -15.04
N ALA A 63 -6.38 2.89 -13.71
CA ALA A 63 -6.90 4.02 -12.91
C ALA A 63 -6.21 5.34 -13.30
N HIS A 64 -4.86 5.32 -13.38
CA HIS A 64 -4.07 6.50 -13.75
C HIS A 64 -4.36 6.96 -15.18
N GLU A 65 -4.45 6.04 -16.14
CA GLU A 65 -4.84 6.31 -17.54
C GLU A 65 -6.26 6.87 -17.64
N SER A 66 -7.15 6.51 -16.70
CA SER A 66 -8.49 7.08 -16.58
C SER A 66 -8.53 8.43 -15.85
N GLY A 67 -7.38 9.02 -15.51
CA GLY A 67 -7.25 10.31 -14.83
C GLY A 67 -7.43 10.26 -13.31
N LEU A 68 -7.63 9.07 -12.71
CA LEU A 68 -7.74 8.91 -11.26
C LEU A 68 -6.37 8.96 -10.59
N LYS A 69 -6.29 9.61 -9.43
CA LYS A 69 -5.13 9.53 -8.56
C LYS A 69 -5.33 8.42 -7.53
N THR A 70 -4.23 7.72 -7.23
CA THR A 70 -4.26 6.61 -6.27
C THR A 70 -3.16 6.75 -5.22
N THR A 71 -3.12 5.84 -4.25
CA THR A 71 -1.98 5.68 -3.34
C THR A 71 -1.30 4.34 -3.60
N ALA A 72 -0.06 4.19 -3.16
CA ALA A 72 0.60 2.90 -3.07
C ALA A 72 0.88 2.57 -1.61
N THR A 73 0.84 1.29 -1.27
CA THR A 73 1.04 0.83 0.12
C THR A 73 2.05 -0.31 0.16
N MET A 74 2.71 -0.47 1.30
CA MET A 74 3.55 -1.63 1.60
C MET A 74 3.28 -2.12 3.01
N THR A 75 2.93 -3.40 3.18
CA THR A 75 2.88 -4.05 4.49
C THR A 75 4.13 -4.91 4.62
N TYR A 76 5.02 -4.60 5.55
CA TYR A 76 6.31 -5.30 5.71
C TYR A 76 6.41 -5.93 7.11
N GLY A 77 7.45 -6.76 7.32
CA GLY A 77 7.67 -7.49 8.58
C GLY A 77 6.92 -8.81 8.62
N MET A 78 6.69 -9.43 7.47
CA MET A 78 6.09 -10.76 7.32
C MET A 78 7.17 -11.80 6.99
N VAL A 79 7.22 -12.24 5.75
CA VAL A 79 8.12 -13.30 5.27
C VAL A 79 9.06 -12.82 4.15
N GLU A 80 8.99 -11.55 3.84
CA GLU A 80 9.81 -10.91 2.81
C GLU A 80 11.24 -10.67 3.30
N THR A 81 12.18 -10.68 2.37
CA THR A 81 13.57 -10.26 2.57
C THR A 81 13.71 -8.74 2.38
N PRO A 82 14.79 -8.12 2.88
CA PRO A 82 15.09 -6.73 2.58
C PRO A 82 15.18 -6.43 1.08
N ALA A 83 15.72 -7.36 0.27
CA ALA A 83 15.79 -7.20 -1.18
C ALA A 83 14.40 -7.13 -1.83
N GLU A 84 13.44 -7.93 -1.35
CA GLU A 84 12.07 -7.92 -1.85
C GLU A 84 11.31 -6.64 -1.48
N ARG A 85 11.64 -6.01 -0.34
CA ARG A 85 11.12 -4.67 -0.02
C ARG A 85 11.65 -3.63 -1.01
N ILE A 86 12.94 -3.71 -1.36
CA ILE A 86 13.53 -2.82 -2.38
C ILE A 86 12.89 -3.08 -3.75
N GLU A 87 12.72 -4.34 -4.15
CA GLU A 87 12.03 -4.69 -5.39
C GLU A 87 10.62 -4.09 -5.46
N HIS A 88 9.84 -4.19 -4.37
CA HIS A 88 8.52 -3.56 -4.26
C HIS A 88 8.59 -2.06 -4.54
N LEU A 89 9.52 -1.34 -3.88
CA LEU A 89 9.68 0.11 -4.05
C LEU A 89 10.11 0.47 -5.48
N VAL A 90 11.05 -0.27 -6.05
CA VAL A 90 11.50 -0.05 -7.44
C VAL A 90 10.36 -0.25 -8.44
N ARG A 91 9.51 -1.25 -8.25
CA ARG A 91 8.35 -1.50 -9.11
C ARG A 91 7.27 -0.42 -8.97
N VAL A 92 7.02 0.06 -7.75
CA VAL A 92 6.11 1.20 -7.50
C VAL A 92 6.66 2.46 -8.16
N ARG A 93 7.97 2.73 -8.01
CA ARG A 93 8.66 3.84 -8.67
C ARG A 93 8.48 3.78 -10.19
N ALA A 94 8.70 2.62 -10.79
CA ALA A 94 8.58 2.45 -12.24
C ALA A 94 7.18 2.80 -12.77
N LEU A 95 6.11 2.38 -12.08
CA LEU A 95 4.76 2.78 -12.47
C LEU A 95 4.51 4.28 -12.22
N GLN A 96 5.10 4.87 -11.18
CA GLN A 96 5.02 6.32 -10.97
C GLN A 96 5.75 7.09 -12.06
N ASP A 97 6.93 6.66 -12.48
CA ASP A 97 7.67 7.27 -13.61
C ASP A 97 6.86 7.19 -14.91
N GLU A 98 6.13 6.11 -15.12
CA GLU A 98 5.28 5.89 -16.29
C GLU A 98 4.02 6.77 -16.29
N THR A 99 3.34 6.88 -15.13
CA THR A 99 1.97 7.40 -15.08
C THR A 99 1.80 8.68 -14.26
N GLY A 100 2.68 8.96 -13.31
CA GLY A 100 2.54 10.06 -12.37
C GLY A 100 1.27 10.00 -11.50
N GLY A 101 0.65 8.82 -11.37
CA GLY A 101 -0.68 8.67 -10.78
C GLY A 101 -0.72 8.47 -9.27
N PHE A 102 0.37 8.03 -8.64
CA PHE A 102 0.42 7.89 -7.18
C PHE A 102 0.60 9.26 -6.51
N ARG A 103 -0.31 9.59 -5.61
CA ARG A 103 -0.27 10.82 -4.80
C ARG A 103 0.44 10.65 -3.47
N ALA A 104 0.48 9.41 -2.95
CA ALA A 104 1.14 9.08 -1.70
C ALA A 104 1.62 7.63 -1.68
N PHE A 105 2.68 7.39 -0.89
CA PHE A 105 3.12 6.05 -0.50
C PHE A 105 2.97 5.89 1.01
N ILE A 106 2.44 4.72 1.44
CA ILE A 106 2.08 4.47 2.83
C ILE A 106 2.66 3.11 3.27
N PRO A 107 3.81 3.07 3.93
CA PRO A 107 4.33 1.85 4.53
C PRO A 107 3.81 1.70 5.97
N TRP A 108 3.47 0.46 6.33
CA TRP A 108 3.17 0.08 7.72
C TRP A 108 3.68 -1.30 8.05
N SER A 109 3.98 -1.52 9.34
CA SER A 109 4.38 -2.83 9.82
C SER A 109 3.20 -3.79 9.90
N PHE A 110 3.49 -5.07 9.65
CA PHE A 110 2.51 -6.14 9.84
C PHE A 110 2.12 -6.24 11.31
N GLN A 111 0.82 -6.21 11.58
CA GLN A 111 0.26 -6.39 12.92
C GLN A 111 -0.17 -7.85 13.07
N ARG A 112 0.57 -8.59 13.88
CA ARG A 112 0.39 -10.04 14.04
C ARG A 112 -1.00 -10.42 14.54
N GLY A 113 -1.42 -9.86 15.68
CA GLY A 113 -2.72 -10.14 16.30
C GLY A 113 -3.14 -11.61 16.23
N HIS A 114 -4.36 -11.86 15.77
CA HIS A 114 -4.94 -13.19 15.58
C HIS A 114 -4.70 -13.78 14.17
N THR A 115 -3.62 -13.40 13.50
CA THR A 115 -3.27 -13.96 12.19
C THR A 115 -2.54 -15.28 12.31
N VAL A 116 -2.52 -16.06 11.21
CA VAL A 116 -1.82 -17.36 11.16
C VAL A 116 -0.29 -17.23 10.99
N LEU A 117 0.20 -16.02 10.66
CA LEU A 117 1.62 -15.78 10.50
C LEU A 117 2.30 -15.56 11.86
N ASP A 118 3.15 -16.51 12.22
CA ASP A 118 3.95 -16.44 13.45
C ASP A 118 5.33 -15.82 13.15
N VAL A 119 5.36 -14.49 13.05
CA VAL A 119 6.58 -13.72 12.80
C VAL A 119 6.79 -12.70 13.93
N PRO A 120 8.05 -12.36 14.27
CA PRO A 120 8.31 -11.31 15.26
C PRO A 120 7.82 -9.97 14.73
N PRO A 121 7.27 -9.09 15.59
CA PRO A 121 6.85 -7.76 15.17
C PRO A 121 8.04 -6.93 14.69
N ALA A 122 7.84 -6.15 13.65
CA ALA A 122 8.82 -5.17 13.23
C ALA A 122 8.95 -4.05 14.28
N GLY A 123 10.18 -3.73 14.69
CA GLY A 123 10.43 -2.70 15.68
C GLY A 123 10.51 -1.29 15.09
N GLY A 124 10.42 -0.26 15.95
CA GLY A 124 10.44 1.14 15.53
C GLY A 124 11.70 1.53 14.74
N ARG A 125 12.87 0.94 15.05
CA ARG A 125 14.09 1.15 14.25
C ARG A 125 13.94 0.66 12.82
N GLU A 126 13.27 -0.45 12.62
CA GLU A 126 13.00 -1.01 11.29
C GLU A 126 12.03 -0.12 10.53
N TYR A 127 10.97 0.34 11.18
CA TYR A 127 10.02 1.29 10.62
C TYR A 127 10.72 2.56 10.11
N LEU A 128 11.55 3.20 10.94
CA LEU A 128 12.28 4.41 10.54
C LEU A 128 13.22 4.18 9.35
N LYS A 129 13.87 2.99 9.28
CA LYS A 129 14.65 2.60 8.10
C LYS A 129 13.80 2.46 6.86
N VAL A 130 12.62 1.84 6.96
CA VAL A 130 11.69 1.70 5.84
C VAL A 130 11.23 3.07 5.34
N ILE A 131 10.90 4.00 6.23
CA ILE A 131 10.55 5.38 5.87
C ILE A 131 11.70 6.05 5.11
N ALA A 132 12.92 6.02 5.66
CA ALA A 132 14.08 6.66 5.05
C ALA A 132 14.41 6.08 3.66
N ILE A 133 14.41 4.76 3.53
CA ILE A 133 14.66 4.07 2.25
C ILE A 133 13.54 4.38 1.25
N SER A 134 12.28 4.37 1.69
CA SER A 134 11.15 4.73 0.84
C SER A 134 11.28 6.15 0.31
N ARG A 135 11.67 7.12 1.12
CA ARG A 135 11.89 8.51 0.67
C ARG A 135 13.02 8.62 -0.35
N LEU A 136 14.11 7.88 -0.17
CA LEU A 136 15.25 7.89 -1.11
C LEU A 136 14.89 7.23 -2.46
N LEU A 137 14.10 6.16 -2.44
CA LEU A 137 13.74 5.42 -3.66
C LEU A 137 12.51 5.98 -4.36
N LEU A 138 11.60 6.64 -3.65
CA LEU A 138 10.33 7.17 -4.17
C LEU A 138 10.36 8.72 -4.16
N ASP A 139 11.45 9.34 -4.61
CA ASP A 139 11.58 10.79 -4.74
C ASP A 139 10.58 11.39 -5.75
N ASN A 140 10.03 10.56 -6.65
CA ASN A 140 8.98 10.88 -7.61
C ASN A 140 7.55 10.80 -7.02
N ILE A 141 7.37 10.35 -5.77
CA ILE A 141 6.08 10.37 -5.06
C ILE A 141 6.12 11.49 -4.01
N GLN A 142 5.26 12.48 -4.17
CA GLN A 142 5.27 13.69 -3.34
C GLN A 142 5.08 13.40 -1.85
N ASN A 143 4.09 12.58 -1.51
CA ASN A 143 3.71 12.34 -0.11
C ASN A 143 4.16 10.94 0.36
N LEU A 144 4.90 10.91 1.45
CA LEU A 144 5.24 9.70 2.19
C LEU A 144 4.56 9.78 3.55
N GLN A 145 3.57 8.93 3.76
CA GLN A 145 2.74 8.98 4.96
C GLN A 145 3.35 8.19 6.11
N ALA A 146 3.37 8.79 7.28
CA ALA A 146 3.69 8.13 8.54
C ALA A 146 2.49 7.32 9.05
N GLY A 147 2.72 6.04 9.43
CA GLY A 147 1.67 5.09 9.84
C GLY A 147 1.32 5.18 11.33
N TRP A 148 0.76 6.30 11.81
CA TRP A 148 0.49 6.49 13.23
C TRP A 148 -0.50 5.48 13.83
N VAL A 149 -1.37 4.90 13.02
CA VAL A 149 -2.36 3.89 13.46
C VAL A 149 -1.68 2.61 13.90
N THR A 150 -0.68 2.14 13.15
CA THR A 150 0.06 0.90 13.44
C THR A 150 1.24 1.14 14.38
N GLU A 151 1.97 2.22 14.18
CA GLU A 151 3.24 2.50 14.87
C GLU A 151 3.08 3.35 16.13
N GLY A 152 1.91 3.94 16.31
CA GLY A 152 1.62 4.91 17.35
C GLY A 152 2.09 6.34 17.02
N PRO A 153 1.47 7.35 17.64
CA PRO A 153 1.68 8.75 17.25
C PRO A 153 3.10 9.26 17.52
N LYS A 154 3.78 8.79 18.56
CA LYS A 154 5.15 9.21 18.90
C LYS A 154 6.16 8.76 17.84
N LEU A 155 6.06 7.51 17.40
CA LEU A 155 6.97 6.97 16.39
C LEU A 155 6.66 7.56 15.02
N ALA A 156 5.38 7.75 14.68
CA ALA A 156 4.97 8.43 13.46
C ALA A 156 5.45 9.89 13.40
N GLN A 157 5.42 10.60 14.54
CA GLN A 157 5.99 11.95 14.64
C GLN A 157 7.51 11.95 14.36
N LEU A 158 8.23 10.99 14.92
CA LEU A 158 9.67 10.83 14.65
C LEU A 158 9.94 10.52 13.17
N ALA A 159 9.06 9.77 12.51
CA ALA A 159 9.19 9.45 11.08
C ALA A 159 9.23 10.68 10.17
N LEU A 160 8.65 11.82 10.60
CA LEU A 160 8.75 13.08 9.86
C LEU A 160 10.20 13.56 9.72
N THR A 161 11.08 13.25 10.67
CA THR A 161 12.52 13.57 10.58
C THR A 161 13.30 12.56 9.72
N PHE A 162 12.67 11.45 9.36
CA PHE A 162 13.23 10.39 8.50
C PHE A 162 12.72 10.43 7.06
N GLY A 163 11.95 11.45 6.70
CA GLY A 163 11.53 11.68 5.32
C GLY A 163 10.03 11.56 5.05
N ALA A 164 9.22 11.15 6.04
CA ALA A 164 7.78 11.30 5.92
C ALA A 164 7.40 12.80 5.93
N ASN A 165 6.34 13.15 5.22
CA ASN A 165 5.85 14.53 5.14
C ASN A 165 4.32 14.61 5.20
N ASP A 166 3.68 13.48 5.49
CA ASP A 166 2.24 13.34 5.64
C ASP A 166 1.98 12.49 6.89
N PHE A 167 1.08 12.92 7.76
CA PHE A 167 0.73 12.19 8.98
C PHE A 167 -0.54 11.34 8.79
N GLY A 168 -1.20 11.48 7.64
CA GLY A 168 -2.51 10.89 7.38
C GLY A 168 -3.65 11.61 8.09
N GLY A 169 -4.86 11.14 7.86
CA GLY A 169 -6.07 11.67 8.47
C GLY A 169 -6.39 11.06 9.82
N ILE A 170 -7.38 11.65 10.49
CA ILE A 170 -8.02 11.06 11.68
C ILE A 170 -9.01 10.00 11.20
N LEU A 171 -8.91 8.79 11.74
CA LEU A 171 -9.87 7.72 11.51
C LEU A 171 -11.00 7.85 12.53
N ILE A 172 -12.23 7.90 12.05
CA ILE A 172 -13.43 8.01 12.91
C ILE A 172 -13.68 6.68 13.61
N ASP A 173 -13.53 5.57 12.87
CA ASP A 173 -13.72 4.21 13.37
C ASP A 173 -12.67 3.29 12.74
N GLU A 174 -11.68 2.88 13.52
CA GLU A 174 -10.61 1.98 13.11
C GLU A 174 -10.75 0.66 13.86
N VAL A 175 -11.31 -0.35 13.20
CA VAL A 175 -11.54 -1.68 13.78
C VAL A 175 -10.55 -2.74 13.31
N VAL A 176 -9.88 -2.55 12.18
CA VAL A 176 -9.00 -3.57 11.58
C VAL A 176 -7.72 -3.72 12.39
N VAL A 177 -7.00 -2.63 12.63
CA VAL A 177 -5.78 -2.63 13.45
C VAL A 177 -6.13 -2.82 14.92
N GLY A 178 -7.23 -2.19 15.38
CA GLY A 178 -7.75 -2.37 16.73
C GLY A 178 -8.03 -3.84 17.08
N ALA A 179 -8.59 -4.61 16.15
CA ALA A 179 -8.85 -6.03 16.32
C ALA A 179 -7.58 -6.89 16.40
N THR A 180 -6.44 -6.40 15.89
CA THR A 180 -5.15 -7.11 15.96
C THR A 180 -4.36 -6.77 17.22
N ARG A 181 -4.71 -5.71 17.94
CA ARG A 181 -4.04 -5.36 19.20
C ARG A 181 -4.40 -6.40 20.25
N MET A 182 -3.39 -7.08 20.76
CA MET A 182 -3.54 -7.78 22.03
C MET A 182 -3.68 -6.73 23.11
N VAL A 183 -4.80 -6.74 23.81
CA VAL A 183 -5.04 -5.96 25.04
C VAL A 183 -4.11 -6.47 26.12
#